data_3616b4f1ac3acb27bd9ab38b4d478d7b
#
_entry.id   3616b4f1ac3acb27bd9ab38b4d478d7b
#
_cell.length_a   1.000
_cell.length_b   1.000
_cell.length_c   1.000
_cell.angle_alpha   90.00
_cell.angle_beta   90.00
_cell.angle_gamma   90.00
#
_symmetry.space_group_name_H-M   'P 1'
#
loop_
_entity.id
_entity.type
_entity.pdbx_description
1 polymer ?
#
loop_
_entity_poly.entity_id
_entity_poly.type
_entity_poly.pdbx_seq_one_letter_code
_entity_poly.pdbx_strand_id
1 'polypeptide(L)'
;MLRRVLGAALVLAAVLLVGVKARLDRGGPYLEALPPYPYCADAEAALAAGRHLDAIELAEAGGCEDALTAARAEWNSLAALLERCVGGVWTGRAEDGVGIGCAVLSDLVVFGDVRDLARQGAAWLRGEETDEVLVALSAAGIALTFTPQVGAGNDLLKAARRAGSLSEPMARSVVRLVRERAWRPLGELLRDAGRISLGVGPARATRALAYADDAEELAAVARLVDRSPDALLALRWGGKGAARLTDEGLYAAAMARGPAGLELAVRRGGSALLARQPLLVAAAKVFYRDPDALLKALAALATYLLRWLTWPLVVGTAAALTVVGAAVYASGRRRRRPRRRSGPVIHSRA
;
A
#
# COMPACT_ATOMS: atom_id res chain seq x y z
N MET A 1 -5.16 -54.92 6.97
CA MET A 1 -5.09 -53.56 7.51
C MET A 1 -4.42 -52.57 6.52
N LEU A 2 -3.22 -52.85 6.03
CA LEU A 2 -2.43 -52.01 5.17
C LEU A 2 -3.18 -51.40 3.95
N ARG A 3 -3.92 -52.23 3.18
CA ARG A 3 -4.68 -51.77 2.00
C ARG A 3 -5.79 -50.75 2.34
N ARG A 4 -6.44 -50.87 3.51
CA ARG A 4 -7.45 -49.89 3.93
C ARG A 4 -6.83 -48.57 4.33
N VAL A 5 -5.69 -48.62 5.02
CA VAL A 5 -4.92 -47.41 5.38
C VAL A 5 -4.43 -46.72 4.12
N LEU A 6 -3.88 -47.49 3.17
CA LEU A 6 -3.40 -46.91 1.89
C LEU A 6 -4.55 -46.30 1.09
N GLY A 7 -5.70 -46.95 1.00
CA GLY A 7 -6.87 -46.42 0.29
C GLY A 7 -7.40 -45.13 0.92
N ALA A 8 -7.49 -45.08 2.25
CA ALA A 8 -7.90 -43.88 2.97
C ALA A 8 -6.89 -42.72 2.79
N ALA A 9 -5.58 -43.02 2.81
CA ALA A 9 -4.52 -42.05 2.60
C ALA A 9 -4.59 -41.43 1.19
N LEU A 10 -4.89 -42.22 0.15
CA LEU A 10 -5.04 -41.69 -1.22
C LEU A 10 -6.25 -40.76 -1.36
N VAL A 11 -7.38 -41.09 -0.72
CA VAL A 11 -8.55 -40.20 -0.72
C VAL A 11 -8.26 -38.91 0.03
N LEU A 12 -7.59 -38.97 1.18
CA LEU A 12 -7.19 -37.83 1.96
C LEU A 12 -6.25 -36.94 1.14
N ALA A 13 -5.27 -37.52 0.43
CA ALA A 13 -4.36 -36.79 -0.46
C ALA A 13 -5.11 -36.03 -1.58
N ALA A 14 -6.15 -36.67 -2.16
CA ALA A 14 -7.00 -36.04 -3.16
C ALA A 14 -7.73 -34.78 -2.60
N VAL A 15 -8.33 -34.93 -1.41
CA VAL A 15 -9.02 -33.82 -0.73
C VAL A 15 -8.05 -32.67 -0.39
N LEU A 16 -6.87 -33.00 0.13
CA LEU A 16 -5.83 -32.03 0.45
C LEU A 16 -5.33 -31.29 -0.82
N LEU A 17 -5.13 -32.03 -1.93
CA LEU A 17 -4.71 -31.46 -3.20
C LEU A 17 -5.67 -30.37 -3.69
N VAL A 18 -6.97 -30.69 -3.72
CA VAL A 18 -8.02 -29.74 -4.13
C VAL A 18 -8.13 -28.58 -3.14
N GLY A 19 -8.10 -28.87 -1.84
CA GLY A 19 -8.20 -27.86 -0.78
C GLY A 19 -7.03 -26.87 -0.79
N VAL A 20 -5.80 -27.37 -0.95
CA VAL A 20 -4.60 -26.53 -1.04
C VAL A 20 -4.63 -25.69 -2.32
N LYS A 21 -4.97 -26.29 -3.47
CA LYS A 21 -5.10 -25.55 -4.72
C LYS A 21 -6.15 -24.44 -4.63
N ALA A 22 -7.34 -24.75 -4.10
CA ALA A 22 -8.38 -23.75 -3.90
C ALA A 22 -7.98 -22.62 -2.94
N ARG A 23 -7.17 -22.92 -1.92
CA ARG A 23 -6.65 -21.93 -0.97
C ARG A 23 -5.57 -21.05 -1.61
N LEU A 24 -4.73 -21.62 -2.48
CA LEU A 24 -3.73 -20.88 -3.25
C LEU A 24 -4.38 -19.92 -4.26
N ASP A 25 -5.48 -20.35 -4.90
CA ASP A 25 -6.18 -19.54 -5.88
C ASP A 25 -7.07 -18.46 -5.25
N ARG A 26 -7.58 -18.66 -4.02
CA ARG A 26 -8.45 -17.70 -3.29
C ARG A 26 -7.72 -16.60 -2.53
N GLY A 27 -6.48 -16.36 -2.76
CA GLY A 27 -5.72 -15.31 -2.08
C GLY A 27 -4.59 -15.87 -1.25
N GLY A 28 -3.80 -16.64 -1.90
CA GLY A 28 -2.44 -16.90 -1.42
C GLY A 28 -1.72 -15.57 -1.22
N PRO A 29 -0.59 -15.57 -0.52
CA PRO A 29 0.18 -14.37 -0.18
C PRO A 29 0.88 -13.70 -1.39
N TYR A 30 0.36 -13.87 -2.60
CA TYR A 30 1.00 -13.47 -3.85
C TYR A 30 0.20 -12.37 -4.55
N LEU A 31 0.86 -11.31 -4.93
CA LEU A 31 0.26 -10.19 -5.67
C LEU A 31 -0.39 -10.63 -6.99
N GLU A 32 0.20 -11.60 -7.68
CA GLU A 32 -0.35 -12.13 -8.95
C GLU A 32 -1.73 -12.79 -8.81
N ALA A 33 -2.13 -13.22 -7.61
CA ALA A 33 -3.45 -13.80 -7.37
C ALA A 33 -4.56 -12.75 -7.30
N LEU A 34 -4.20 -11.48 -7.13
CA LEU A 34 -5.15 -10.37 -7.12
C LEU A 34 -5.48 -9.94 -8.56
N PRO A 35 -6.73 -9.56 -8.85
CA PRO A 35 -7.09 -9.02 -10.16
C PRO A 35 -6.38 -7.67 -10.39
N PRO A 36 -6.12 -7.28 -11.65
CA PRO A 36 -5.65 -5.94 -11.96
C PRO A 36 -6.69 -4.90 -11.53
N TYR A 37 -6.20 -3.77 -11.03
CA TYR A 37 -7.08 -2.71 -10.54
C TYR A 37 -7.68 -1.90 -11.71
N PRO A 38 -9.00 -1.59 -11.69
CA PRO A 38 -9.70 -0.91 -12.78
C PRO A 38 -9.54 0.62 -12.71
N TYR A 39 -8.32 1.13 -12.85
CA TYR A 39 -7.98 2.54 -12.68
C TYR A 39 -8.88 3.50 -13.47
N CYS A 40 -9.15 3.19 -14.76
CA CYS A 40 -9.90 4.10 -15.62
C CYS A 40 -11.36 4.20 -15.19
N ALA A 41 -11.98 3.07 -14.85
CA ALA A 41 -13.36 3.07 -14.37
C ALA A 41 -13.51 3.85 -13.04
N ASP A 42 -12.55 3.70 -12.13
CA ASP A 42 -12.57 4.42 -10.86
C ASP A 42 -12.23 5.91 -11.04
N ALA A 43 -11.39 6.26 -12.03
CA ALA A 43 -11.12 7.66 -12.40
C ALA A 43 -12.38 8.35 -12.94
N GLU A 44 -13.11 7.70 -13.84
CA GLU A 44 -14.38 8.19 -14.37
C GLU A 44 -15.44 8.35 -13.27
N ALA A 45 -15.54 7.36 -12.38
CA ALA A 45 -16.45 7.43 -11.24
C ALA A 45 -16.09 8.56 -10.25
N ALA A 46 -14.80 8.80 -10.02
CA ALA A 46 -14.33 9.91 -9.21
C ALA A 46 -14.64 11.27 -9.85
N LEU A 47 -14.47 11.38 -11.18
CA LEU A 47 -14.79 12.58 -11.95
C LEU A 47 -16.29 12.88 -11.88
N ALA A 48 -17.14 11.89 -12.14
CA ALA A 48 -18.60 12.01 -12.03
C ALA A 48 -19.07 12.42 -10.63
N ALA A 49 -18.30 12.08 -9.59
CA ALA A 49 -18.55 12.48 -8.20
C ALA A 49 -17.96 13.86 -7.83
N GLY A 50 -17.40 14.61 -8.79
CA GLY A 50 -16.76 15.91 -8.56
C GLY A 50 -15.41 15.84 -7.80
N ARG A 51 -14.84 14.65 -7.63
CA ARG A 51 -13.56 14.44 -6.96
C ARG A 51 -12.39 14.54 -7.93
N HIS A 52 -12.19 15.75 -8.48
CA HIS A 52 -11.28 15.99 -9.60
C HIS A 52 -9.83 15.58 -9.31
N LEU A 53 -9.29 15.87 -8.12
CA LEU A 53 -7.92 15.47 -7.75
C LEU A 53 -7.76 13.96 -7.68
N ASP A 54 -8.77 13.26 -7.13
CA ASP A 54 -8.76 11.80 -7.07
C ASP A 54 -8.84 11.19 -8.48
N ALA A 55 -9.66 11.80 -9.36
CA ALA A 55 -9.76 11.38 -10.76
C ALA A 55 -8.43 11.56 -11.50
N ILE A 56 -7.73 12.69 -11.27
CA ILE A 56 -6.40 12.95 -11.84
C ILE A 56 -5.40 11.91 -11.37
N GLU A 57 -5.32 11.64 -10.06
CA GLU A 57 -4.38 10.66 -9.49
C GLU A 57 -4.62 9.25 -10.02
N LEU A 58 -5.89 8.82 -10.11
CA LEU A 58 -6.26 7.52 -10.65
C LEU A 58 -5.97 7.40 -12.15
N ALA A 59 -6.29 8.45 -12.91
CA ALA A 59 -6.06 8.48 -14.35
C ALA A 59 -4.57 8.51 -14.70
N GLU A 60 -3.75 9.25 -13.96
CA GLU A 60 -2.28 9.26 -14.08
C GLU A 60 -1.71 7.86 -13.81
N ALA A 61 -2.12 7.21 -12.72
CA ALA A 61 -1.64 5.89 -12.35
C ALA A 61 -2.08 4.78 -13.33
N GLY A 62 -3.27 4.93 -13.93
CA GLY A 62 -3.82 3.98 -14.89
C GLY A 62 -3.47 4.24 -16.34
N GLY A 63 -2.85 5.38 -16.67
CA GLY A 63 -2.62 5.81 -18.05
C GLY A 63 -3.90 6.11 -18.84
N CYS A 64 -4.94 6.62 -18.16
CA CYS A 64 -6.28 6.86 -18.73
C CYS A 64 -6.38 8.28 -19.30
N GLU A 65 -5.89 8.51 -20.50
CA GLU A 65 -5.73 9.85 -21.09
C GLU A 65 -7.02 10.64 -21.20
N ASP A 66 -8.13 10.00 -21.59
CA ASP A 66 -9.43 10.66 -21.74
C ASP A 66 -9.95 11.18 -20.38
N ALA A 67 -9.96 10.34 -19.37
CA ALA A 67 -10.36 10.70 -18.02
C ALA A 67 -9.45 11.78 -17.42
N LEU A 68 -8.12 11.67 -17.68
CA LEU A 68 -7.13 12.64 -17.23
C LEU A 68 -7.35 14.03 -17.86
N THR A 69 -7.60 14.06 -19.16
CA THR A 69 -7.84 15.30 -19.89
C THR A 69 -9.12 15.97 -19.40
N ALA A 70 -10.21 15.22 -19.25
CA ALA A 70 -11.47 15.73 -18.72
C ALA A 70 -11.31 16.25 -17.28
N ALA A 71 -10.67 15.47 -16.39
CA ALA A 71 -10.45 15.87 -15.00
C ALA A 71 -9.60 17.12 -14.86
N ARG A 72 -8.55 17.26 -15.69
CA ARG A 72 -7.71 18.45 -15.70
C ARG A 72 -8.42 19.68 -16.27
N ALA A 73 -9.27 19.51 -17.29
CA ALA A 73 -10.06 20.60 -17.85
C ALA A 73 -11.04 21.16 -16.81
N GLU A 74 -11.75 20.30 -16.10
CA GLU A 74 -12.66 20.73 -15.03
C GLU A 74 -11.89 21.36 -13.85
N TRP A 75 -10.80 20.73 -13.43
CA TRP A 75 -9.92 21.25 -12.35
C TRP A 75 -9.37 22.63 -12.67
N ASN A 76 -8.98 22.91 -13.90
CA ASN A 76 -8.40 24.19 -14.35
C ASN A 76 -9.44 25.17 -14.88
N SER A 77 -10.74 24.86 -14.81
CA SER A 77 -11.77 25.78 -15.26
C SER A 77 -11.73 27.09 -14.48
N LEU A 78 -11.95 28.21 -15.15
CA LEU A 78 -11.92 29.53 -14.52
C LEU A 78 -12.90 29.66 -13.36
N ALA A 79 -14.08 29.06 -13.50
CA ALA A 79 -15.10 29.02 -12.45
C ALA A 79 -14.60 28.27 -11.20
N ALA A 80 -14.01 27.10 -11.39
CA ALA A 80 -13.46 26.30 -10.31
C ALA A 80 -12.23 27.00 -9.65
N LEU A 81 -11.43 27.71 -10.42
CA LEU A 81 -10.31 28.51 -9.91
C LEU A 81 -10.79 29.68 -9.05
N LEU A 82 -11.79 30.43 -9.53
CA LEU A 82 -12.35 31.57 -8.80
C LEU A 82 -13.05 31.14 -7.50
N GLU A 83 -13.85 30.10 -7.55
CA GLU A 83 -14.54 29.57 -6.37
C GLU A 83 -13.55 29.17 -5.27
N ARG A 84 -12.50 28.46 -5.62
CA ARG A 84 -11.46 28.02 -4.69
C ARG A 84 -10.61 29.18 -4.17
N CYS A 85 -10.29 30.16 -5.04
CA CYS A 85 -9.58 31.39 -4.63
C CYS A 85 -10.39 32.20 -3.63
N VAL A 86 -11.64 32.48 -3.94
CA VAL A 86 -12.54 33.28 -3.08
C VAL A 86 -12.77 32.55 -1.75
N GLY A 87 -13.02 31.24 -1.78
CA GLY A 87 -13.16 30.41 -0.59
C GLY A 87 -11.92 30.45 0.30
N GLY A 88 -10.72 30.26 -0.26
CA GLY A 88 -9.46 30.27 0.49
C GLY A 88 -9.11 31.63 1.08
N VAL A 89 -9.35 32.72 0.34
CA VAL A 89 -9.10 34.09 0.82
C VAL A 89 -10.10 34.48 1.92
N TRP A 90 -11.38 34.09 1.77
CA TRP A 90 -12.43 34.51 2.71
C TRP A 90 -12.47 33.70 3.99
N THR A 91 -12.29 32.41 3.92
CA THR A 91 -12.39 31.53 5.11
C THR A 91 -11.07 31.35 5.85
N GLY A 92 -9.93 31.67 5.21
CA GLY A 92 -8.59 31.34 5.73
C GLY A 92 -8.37 29.82 5.87
N ARG A 93 -9.36 29.02 5.47
CA ARG A 93 -9.32 27.56 5.45
C ARG A 93 -9.50 27.13 4.00
N ALA A 94 -8.42 26.74 3.39
CA ALA A 94 -8.48 26.15 2.07
C ALA A 94 -8.55 24.64 2.20
N GLU A 95 -9.68 24.07 1.90
CA GLU A 95 -9.88 22.61 1.86
C GLU A 95 -9.22 22.01 0.62
N ASP A 96 -8.83 22.86 -0.33
CA ASP A 96 -8.17 22.43 -1.56
C ASP A 96 -7.01 23.33 -1.99
N GLY A 97 -6.22 22.80 -2.91
CA GLY A 97 -4.93 23.41 -3.23
C GLY A 97 -4.96 24.70 -4.05
N VAL A 98 -6.11 25.14 -4.54
CA VAL A 98 -6.20 26.43 -5.23
C VAL A 98 -6.49 27.52 -4.22
N GLY A 99 -7.34 27.27 -3.24
CA GLY A 99 -7.49 28.16 -2.10
C GLY A 99 -6.16 28.31 -1.35
N ILE A 100 -5.39 27.21 -1.19
CA ILE A 100 -4.02 27.24 -0.68
C ILE A 100 -3.10 27.96 -1.67
N GLY A 101 -3.20 27.71 -2.97
CA GLY A 101 -2.40 28.38 -4.00
C GLY A 101 -2.62 29.90 -4.04
N CYS A 102 -3.85 30.36 -3.89
CA CYS A 102 -4.15 31.79 -3.82
C CYS A 102 -3.73 32.41 -2.50
N ALA A 103 -3.82 31.69 -1.38
CA ALA A 103 -3.26 32.11 -0.10
C ALA A 103 -1.72 32.13 -0.17
N VAL A 104 -1.10 31.12 -0.79
CA VAL A 104 0.36 31.02 -0.97
C VAL A 104 0.87 32.01 -2.01
N LEU A 105 0.16 32.30 -3.09
CA LEU A 105 0.54 33.35 -4.03
C LEU A 105 0.53 34.74 -3.37
N SER A 106 -0.32 34.99 -2.39
CA SER A 106 -0.27 36.21 -1.58
C SER A 106 0.91 36.22 -0.59
N ASP A 107 1.43 35.05 -0.21
CA ASP A 107 2.51 34.86 0.76
C ASP A 107 3.90 34.60 0.10
N LEU A 108 3.96 34.40 -1.23
CA LEU A 108 5.15 34.00 -2.00
C LEU A 108 6.23 35.14 -2.07
N VAL A 109 5.95 36.26 -1.46
CA VAL A 109 6.91 37.36 -1.27
C VAL A 109 7.31 37.33 0.20
N VAL A 110 8.59 37.54 0.49
CA VAL A 110 9.20 37.72 1.85
C VAL A 110 8.34 38.56 2.80
N PHE A 111 7.43 39.36 2.26
CA PHE A 111 6.42 40.13 2.99
C PHE A 111 5.43 39.29 3.78
N GLY A 112 5.12 38.05 3.36
CA GLY A 112 4.19 37.15 4.06
C GLY A 112 4.72 36.74 5.44
N ASP A 113 6.01 36.42 5.52
CA ASP A 113 6.65 36.00 6.76
C ASP A 113 6.75 37.17 7.77
N VAL A 114 7.13 38.34 7.28
CA VAL A 114 7.20 39.55 8.11
C VAL A 114 5.80 39.98 8.57
N ARG A 115 4.80 39.90 7.68
CA ARG A 115 3.41 40.22 8.01
C ARG A 115 2.84 39.24 9.03
N ASP A 116 3.06 37.95 8.85
CA ASP A 116 2.57 36.90 9.76
C ASP A 116 3.25 37.05 11.13
N LEU A 117 4.54 37.31 11.19
CA LEU A 117 5.24 37.57 12.43
C LEU A 117 4.73 38.85 13.12
N ALA A 118 4.46 39.92 12.37
CA ALA A 118 3.90 41.17 12.89
C ALA A 118 2.46 40.95 13.44
N ARG A 119 1.61 40.19 12.71
CA ARG A 119 0.24 39.88 13.16
C ARG A 119 0.24 38.99 14.39
N GLN A 120 1.04 37.94 14.43
CA GLN A 120 1.17 37.04 15.59
C GLN A 120 1.81 37.80 16.77
N GLY A 121 2.79 38.65 16.52
CA GLY A 121 3.36 39.52 17.56
C GLY A 121 2.36 40.55 18.13
N ALA A 122 1.53 41.14 17.28
CA ALA A 122 0.46 42.04 17.70
C ALA A 122 -0.65 41.27 18.47
N ALA A 123 -1.00 40.05 18.07
CA ALA A 123 -1.93 39.18 18.77
C ALA A 123 -1.39 38.82 20.16
N TRP A 124 -0.12 38.43 20.23
CA TRP A 124 0.55 38.17 21.51
C TRP A 124 0.56 39.37 22.45
N LEU A 125 0.84 40.58 21.95
CA LEU A 125 0.81 41.78 22.74
C LEU A 125 -0.60 42.12 23.27
N ARG A 126 -1.65 41.64 22.59
CA ARG A 126 -3.05 41.79 23.02
C ARG A 126 -3.51 40.66 23.92
N GLY A 127 -2.67 39.67 24.23
CA GLY A 127 -3.01 38.54 25.03
C GLY A 127 -3.92 37.51 24.30
N GLU A 128 -3.96 37.60 22.97
CA GLU A 128 -4.68 36.63 22.12
C GLU A 128 -3.85 35.35 21.96
N GLU A 129 -4.53 34.21 21.77
CA GLU A 129 -3.83 32.96 21.48
C GLU A 129 -3.06 33.04 20.16
N THR A 130 -1.78 32.71 20.19
CA THR A 130 -0.90 32.69 19.02
C THR A 130 -0.54 31.27 18.63
N ASP A 131 -0.53 30.98 17.33
CA ASP A 131 -0.08 29.67 16.84
C ASP A 131 1.46 29.62 16.81
N GLU A 132 2.03 28.95 17.83
CA GLU A 132 3.49 28.79 17.97
C GLU A 132 4.16 28.18 16.74
N VAL A 133 3.44 27.33 16.00
CA VAL A 133 3.98 26.68 14.78
C VAL A 133 4.15 27.71 13.67
N LEU A 134 3.14 28.56 13.46
CA LEU A 134 3.21 29.62 12.46
C LEU A 134 4.30 30.65 12.81
N VAL A 135 4.44 31.00 14.08
CA VAL A 135 5.53 31.87 14.57
C VAL A 135 6.90 31.23 14.29
N ALA A 136 7.05 29.94 14.64
CA ALA A 136 8.29 29.21 14.42
C ALA A 136 8.66 29.11 12.93
N LEU A 137 7.67 28.79 12.08
CA LEU A 137 7.86 28.71 10.62
C LEU A 137 8.18 30.09 10.01
N SER A 138 7.58 31.16 10.51
CA SER A 138 7.90 32.53 10.04
C SER A 138 9.33 32.96 10.43
N ALA A 139 9.73 32.63 11.65
CA ALA A 139 11.12 32.84 12.08
C ALA A 139 12.12 31.99 11.26
N ALA A 140 11.77 30.73 10.96
CA ALA A 140 12.56 29.85 10.11
C ALA A 140 12.65 30.36 8.67
N GLY A 141 11.54 30.87 8.12
CA GLY A 141 11.50 31.50 6.80
C GLY A 141 12.49 32.63 6.66
N ILE A 142 12.54 33.55 7.64
CA ILE A 142 13.49 34.67 7.65
C ILE A 142 14.94 34.15 7.79
N ALA A 143 15.18 33.13 8.61
CA ALA A 143 16.52 32.62 8.88
C ALA A 143 17.10 31.74 7.77
N LEU A 144 16.26 31.01 7.02
CA LEU A 144 16.68 29.93 6.13
C LEU A 144 16.30 30.11 4.66
N THR A 145 15.72 31.23 4.24
CA THR A 145 15.17 31.44 2.88
C THR A 145 16.27 31.60 1.80
N PHE A 146 17.26 30.71 1.79
CA PHE A 146 18.35 30.78 0.82
C PHE A 146 18.20 29.89 -0.41
N THR A 147 17.22 28.94 -0.40
CA THR A 147 16.97 28.05 -1.54
C THR A 147 15.49 27.91 -1.83
N PRO A 148 15.09 27.77 -3.12
CA PRO A 148 13.69 27.63 -3.50
C PRO A 148 12.99 26.47 -2.79
N GLN A 149 13.71 25.35 -2.57
CA GLN A 149 13.16 24.18 -1.90
C GLN A 149 12.83 24.46 -0.43
N VAL A 150 13.69 25.17 0.29
CA VAL A 150 13.46 25.53 1.70
C VAL A 150 12.29 26.50 1.80
N GLY A 151 12.21 27.50 0.92
CA GLY A 151 11.07 28.41 0.85
C GLY A 151 9.76 27.69 0.60
N ALA A 152 9.70 26.88 -0.48
CA ALA A 152 8.52 26.10 -0.81
C ALA A 152 8.09 25.12 0.31
N GLY A 153 9.07 24.56 1.04
CA GLY A 153 8.79 23.70 2.18
C GLY A 153 8.22 24.45 3.38
N ASN A 154 8.75 25.63 3.66
CA ASN A 154 8.21 26.50 4.71
C ASN A 154 6.77 26.91 4.42
N ASP A 155 6.48 27.33 3.20
CA ASP A 155 5.14 27.71 2.76
C ASP A 155 4.17 26.54 2.80
N LEU A 156 4.63 25.34 2.39
CA LEU A 156 3.83 24.12 2.48
C LEU A 156 3.47 23.77 3.93
N LEU A 157 4.43 23.84 4.87
CA LEU A 157 4.14 23.53 6.28
C LEU A 157 3.19 24.55 6.90
N LYS A 158 3.31 25.83 6.55
CA LYS A 158 2.35 26.88 6.97
C LYS A 158 0.95 26.61 6.40
N ALA A 159 0.87 26.29 5.11
CA ALA A 159 -0.39 25.93 4.46
C ALA A 159 -1.02 24.70 5.10
N ALA A 160 -0.22 23.66 5.36
CA ALA A 160 -0.68 22.45 6.03
C ALA A 160 -1.15 22.71 7.46
N ARG A 161 -0.48 23.59 8.22
CA ARG A 161 -0.92 24.01 9.57
C ARG A 161 -2.27 24.71 9.51
N ARG A 162 -2.44 25.66 8.59
CA ARG A 162 -3.71 26.40 8.39
C ARG A 162 -4.86 25.46 7.95
N ALA A 163 -4.55 24.47 7.11
CA ALA A 163 -5.51 23.48 6.63
C ALA A 163 -5.82 22.37 7.65
N GLY A 164 -5.11 22.31 8.77
CA GLY A 164 -5.26 21.25 9.77
C GLY A 164 -4.71 19.90 9.32
N SER A 165 -3.92 19.85 8.25
CA SER A 165 -3.30 18.63 7.71
C SER A 165 -1.91 18.35 8.25
N LEU A 166 -1.30 19.28 8.98
CA LEU A 166 -0.03 19.06 9.67
C LEU A 166 -0.27 18.29 10.97
N SER A 167 0.35 17.12 11.11
CA SER A 167 0.22 16.33 12.31
C SER A 167 0.79 17.03 13.56
N GLU A 168 0.19 16.83 14.72
CA GLU A 168 0.66 17.43 15.98
C GLU A 168 2.10 16.99 16.35
N PRO A 169 2.54 15.74 16.13
CA PRO A 169 3.94 15.38 16.34
C PRO A 169 4.90 16.16 15.45
N MET A 170 4.57 16.34 14.16
CA MET A 170 5.37 17.13 13.22
C MET A 170 5.40 18.59 13.65
N ALA A 171 4.25 19.17 14.02
CA ALA A 171 4.15 20.55 14.51
C ALA A 171 5.06 20.78 15.73
N ARG A 172 5.01 19.89 16.71
CA ARG A 172 5.90 19.95 17.89
C ARG A 172 7.37 19.80 17.51
N SER A 173 7.69 18.97 16.53
CA SER A 173 9.07 18.80 16.05
C SER A 173 9.62 20.09 15.44
N VAL A 174 8.83 20.77 14.61
CA VAL A 174 9.20 22.08 14.02
C VAL A 174 9.46 23.11 15.11
N VAL A 175 8.53 23.29 16.07
CA VAL A 175 8.67 24.24 17.18
C VAL A 175 9.93 23.93 18.00
N ARG A 176 10.18 22.66 18.32
CA ARG A 176 11.37 22.24 19.06
C ARG A 176 12.65 22.60 18.31
N LEU A 177 12.76 22.27 17.02
CA LEU A 177 13.94 22.55 16.21
C LEU A 177 14.26 24.04 16.16
N VAL A 178 13.24 24.90 16.06
CA VAL A 178 13.40 26.37 16.10
C VAL A 178 13.86 26.85 17.47
N ARG A 179 13.24 26.37 18.55
CA ARG A 179 13.62 26.74 19.94
C ARG A 179 15.05 26.33 20.28
N GLU A 180 15.48 25.16 19.82
CA GLU A 180 16.83 24.64 20.01
C GLU A 180 17.86 25.25 19.04
N ARG A 181 17.40 26.11 18.11
CA ARG A 181 18.24 26.68 17.05
C ARG A 181 18.95 25.61 16.20
N ALA A 182 18.31 24.48 16.03
CA ALA A 182 18.79 23.36 15.25
C ALA A 182 18.55 23.60 13.74
N TRP A 183 19.19 24.64 13.20
CA TRP A 183 18.93 25.15 11.84
C TRP A 183 19.20 24.12 10.74
N ARG A 184 20.22 23.26 10.92
CA ARG A 184 20.56 22.24 9.93
C ARG A 184 19.47 21.16 9.81
N PRO A 185 19.02 20.48 10.87
CA PRO A 185 17.91 19.55 10.80
C PRO A 185 16.62 20.20 10.32
N LEU A 186 16.33 21.41 10.74
CA LEU A 186 15.16 22.17 10.26
C LEU A 186 15.24 22.44 8.77
N GLY A 187 16.41 22.87 8.26
CA GLY A 187 16.62 23.10 6.84
C GLY A 187 16.51 21.83 6.00
N GLU A 188 16.91 20.65 6.53
CA GLU A 188 16.72 19.35 5.90
C GLU A 188 15.22 18.99 5.84
N LEU A 189 14.49 19.17 6.93
CA LEU A 189 13.02 18.95 6.99
C LEU A 189 12.28 19.86 5.99
N LEU A 190 12.60 21.15 5.97
CA LEU A 190 12.01 22.12 5.03
C LEU A 190 12.34 21.77 3.57
N ARG A 191 13.55 21.31 3.31
CA ARG A 191 13.96 20.87 1.96
C ARG A 191 13.16 19.66 1.50
N ASP A 192 12.94 18.68 2.36
CA ASP A 192 12.12 17.50 2.03
C ASP A 192 10.65 17.89 1.81
N ALA A 193 10.09 18.76 2.64
CA ALA A 193 8.76 19.32 2.40
C ALA A 193 8.68 20.08 1.06
N GLY A 194 9.72 20.86 0.73
CA GLY A 194 9.82 21.55 -0.56
C GLY A 194 9.91 20.62 -1.75
N ARG A 195 10.64 19.51 -1.65
CA ARG A 195 10.69 18.47 -2.70
C ARG A 195 9.31 17.90 -2.97
N ILE A 196 8.53 17.60 -1.91
CA ILE A 196 7.14 17.15 -2.06
C ILE A 196 6.31 18.22 -2.76
N SER A 197 6.39 19.49 -2.32
CA SER A 197 5.64 20.61 -2.90
C SER A 197 5.93 20.80 -4.39
N LEU A 198 7.20 20.78 -4.77
CA LEU A 198 7.65 20.94 -6.16
C LEU A 198 7.34 19.72 -7.03
N GLY A 199 7.36 18.51 -6.46
CA GLY A 199 7.12 17.27 -7.19
C GLY A 199 5.65 17.04 -7.55
N VAL A 200 4.73 17.30 -6.62
CA VAL A 200 3.28 16.99 -6.82
C VAL A 200 2.40 18.25 -6.83
N GLY A 201 2.97 19.42 -6.63
CA GLY A 201 2.26 20.68 -6.49
C GLY A 201 1.71 20.88 -5.07
N PRO A 202 1.55 22.17 -4.65
CA PRO A 202 1.23 22.52 -3.25
C PRO A 202 -0.08 21.91 -2.76
N ALA A 203 -1.09 21.80 -3.62
CA ALA A 203 -2.37 21.21 -3.29
C ALA A 203 -2.29 19.75 -2.87
N ARG A 204 -1.58 18.97 -3.67
CA ARG A 204 -1.39 17.55 -3.39
C ARG A 204 -0.37 17.33 -2.28
N ALA A 205 0.62 18.21 -2.16
CA ALA A 205 1.65 18.14 -1.13
C ALA A 205 1.08 18.26 0.30
N THR A 206 0.06 19.10 0.53
CA THR A 206 -0.59 19.21 1.85
C THR A 206 -1.24 17.87 2.27
N ARG A 207 -1.80 17.11 1.31
CA ARG A 207 -2.34 15.77 1.59
C ARG A 207 -1.22 14.78 1.93
N ALA A 208 -0.06 14.90 1.29
CA ALA A 208 1.10 14.03 1.56
C ALA A 208 1.65 14.22 2.97
N LEU A 209 1.62 15.44 3.51
CA LEU A 209 2.11 15.76 4.85
C LEU A 209 1.30 15.06 5.97
N ALA A 210 0.04 14.71 5.73
CA ALA A 210 -0.76 13.95 6.69
C ALA A 210 -0.19 12.54 6.97
N TYR A 211 0.73 12.06 6.13
CA TYR A 211 1.38 10.75 6.28
C TYR A 211 2.79 10.83 6.90
N ALA A 212 3.16 11.99 7.47
CA ALA A 212 4.46 12.17 8.13
C ALA A 212 4.28 12.78 9.53
N ASP A 213 4.74 12.09 10.57
CA ASP A 213 4.71 12.57 11.94
C ASP A 213 6.07 13.10 12.41
N ASP A 214 7.12 12.80 11.68
CA ASP A 214 8.49 13.23 11.97
C ASP A 214 9.31 13.48 10.70
N ALA A 215 10.54 13.93 10.88
CA ALA A 215 11.44 14.25 9.77
C ALA A 215 11.84 13.00 8.96
N GLU A 216 11.94 11.83 9.58
CA GLU A 216 12.32 10.58 8.90
C GLU A 216 11.18 10.11 7.98
N GLU A 217 9.94 10.14 8.48
CA GLU A 217 8.75 9.82 7.69
C GLU A 217 8.55 10.83 6.56
N LEU A 218 8.78 12.13 6.81
CA LEU A 218 8.74 13.17 5.79
C LEU A 218 9.78 12.92 4.68
N ALA A 219 11.00 12.58 5.04
CA ALA A 219 12.04 12.21 4.09
C ALA A 219 11.68 10.95 3.30
N ALA A 220 10.99 9.97 3.92
CA ALA A 220 10.49 8.79 3.21
C ALA A 220 9.40 9.15 2.19
N VAL A 221 8.47 10.02 2.56
CA VAL A 221 7.43 10.54 1.66
C VAL A 221 8.06 11.33 0.51
N ALA A 222 9.04 12.20 0.77
CA ALA A 222 9.75 12.94 -0.26
C ALA A 222 10.46 12.02 -1.26
N ARG A 223 11.13 10.98 -0.76
CA ARG A 223 11.75 9.96 -1.64
C ARG A 223 10.72 9.19 -2.48
N LEU A 224 9.54 8.91 -1.93
CA LEU A 224 8.48 8.26 -2.68
C LEU A 224 7.96 9.17 -3.81
N VAL A 225 7.74 10.44 -3.52
CA VAL A 225 7.31 11.45 -4.51
C VAL A 225 8.33 11.62 -5.64
N ASP A 226 9.62 11.64 -5.32
CA ASP A 226 10.67 11.80 -6.32
C ASP A 226 10.76 10.61 -7.29
N ARG A 227 10.44 9.40 -6.83
CA ARG A 227 10.59 8.18 -7.64
C ARG A 227 9.32 7.74 -8.35
N SER A 228 8.14 8.20 -7.92
CA SER A 228 6.87 7.66 -8.40
C SER A 228 5.82 8.75 -8.59
N PRO A 229 5.25 8.88 -9.80
CA PRO A 229 4.19 9.86 -10.09
C PRO A 229 2.90 9.55 -9.35
N ASP A 230 2.67 8.29 -8.98
CA ASP A 230 1.49 7.79 -8.25
C ASP A 230 1.69 7.73 -6.72
N ALA A 231 2.72 8.42 -6.21
CA ALA A 231 3.10 8.45 -4.80
C ALA A 231 1.94 8.79 -3.87
N LEU A 232 1.10 9.77 -4.24
CA LEU A 232 -0.04 10.19 -3.41
C LEU A 232 -1.12 9.13 -3.32
N LEU A 233 -1.39 8.47 -4.43
CA LEU A 233 -2.32 7.36 -4.48
C LEU A 233 -1.81 6.19 -3.62
N ALA A 234 -0.51 5.91 -3.68
CA ALA A 234 0.13 4.91 -2.84
C ALA A 234 0.04 5.26 -1.35
N LEU A 235 0.27 6.52 -0.97
CA LEU A 235 0.10 6.98 0.41
C LEU A 235 -1.34 6.88 0.89
N ARG A 236 -2.31 7.19 0.03
CA ARG A 236 -3.73 7.07 0.36
C ARG A 236 -4.15 5.62 0.62
N TRP A 237 -3.63 4.66 -0.14
CA TRP A 237 -3.97 3.25 -0.01
C TRP A 237 -3.15 2.49 1.03
N GLY A 238 -1.86 2.78 1.13
CA GLY A 238 -0.92 2.06 1.99
C GLY A 238 -0.42 2.85 3.20
N GLY A 239 -0.86 4.11 3.34
CA GLY A 239 -0.42 4.98 4.42
C GLY A 239 1.11 5.16 4.45
N LYS A 240 1.65 5.36 5.65
CA LYS A 240 3.10 5.47 5.89
C LYS A 240 3.90 4.24 5.43
N GLY A 241 3.24 3.07 5.39
CA GLY A 241 3.86 1.83 4.93
C GLY A 241 4.27 1.88 3.46
N ALA A 242 3.51 2.58 2.61
CA ALA A 242 3.83 2.75 1.20
C ALA A 242 5.16 3.52 0.99
N ALA A 243 5.41 4.55 1.80
CA ALA A 243 6.66 5.32 1.74
C ALA A 243 7.91 4.49 2.10
N ARG A 244 7.72 3.42 2.88
CA ARG A 244 8.78 2.50 3.31
C ARG A 244 9.07 1.36 2.33
N LEU A 245 8.23 1.18 1.30
CA LEU A 245 8.48 0.19 0.25
C LEU A 245 9.60 0.69 -0.67
N THR A 246 10.81 0.14 -0.50
CA THR A 246 12.00 0.53 -1.28
C THR A 246 12.24 -0.34 -2.51
N ASP A 247 11.62 -1.53 -2.58
CA ASP A 247 11.71 -2.43 -3.73
C ASP A 247 10.74 -1.94 -4.82
N GLU A 248 11.29 -1.41 -5.90
CA GLU A 248 10.52 -0.85 -7.02
C GLU A 248 9.67 -1.89 -7.73
N GLY A 249 10.17 -3.12 -7.86
CA GLY A 249 9.42 -4.22 -8.47
C GLY A 249 8.21 -4.62 -7.62
N LEU A 250 8.38 -4.67 -6.30
CA LEU A 250 7.29 -4.93 -5.37
C LEU A 250 6.27 -3.80 -5.37
N TYR A 251 6.73 -2.55 -5.37
CA TYR A 251 5.89 -1.37 -5.44
C TYR A 251 5.03 -1.36 -6.71
N ALA A 252 5.66 -1.52 -7.88
CA ALA A 252 4.95 -1.53 -9.16
C ALA A 252 3.93 -2.69 -9.26
N ALA A 253 4.32 -3.89 -8.82
CA ALA A 253 3.42 -5.04 -8.81
C ALA A 253 2.24 -4.85 -7.83
N ALA A 254 2.47 -4.19 -6.70
CA ALA A 254 1.44 -3.85 -5.72
C ALA A 254 0.48 -2.80 -6.27
N MET A 255 1.00 -1.72 -6.85
CA MET A 255 0.20 -0.67 -7.47
C MET A 255 -0.68 -1.23 -8.60
N ALA A 256 -0.17 -2.10 -9.45
CA ALA A 256 -0.97 -2.75 -10.50
C ALA A 256 -2.19 -3.53 -9.97
N ARG A 257 -2.24 -3.84 -8.68
CA ARG A 257 -3.34 -4.52 -7.98
C ARG A 257 -4.15 -3.58 -7.07
N GLY A 258 -3.84 -2.29 -7.10
CA GLY A 258 -4.55 -1.25 -6.35
C GLY A 258 -4.45 -1.37 -4.83
N PRO A 259 -5.47 -0.93 -4.09
CA PRO A 259 -5.44 -0.90 -2.63
C PRO A 259 -5.11 -2.25 -2.00
N ALA A 260 -5.72 -3.34 -2.51
CA ALA A 260 -5.51 -4.70 -1.99
C ALA A 260 -4.07 -5.19 -2.20
N GLY A 261 -3.47 -4.85 -3.35
CA GLY A 261 -2.07 -5.17 -3.64
C GLY A 261 -1.11 -4.42 -2.73
N LEU A 262 -1.35 -3.13 -2.55
CA LEU A 262 -0.50 -2.29 -1.72
C LEU A 262 -0.61 -2.64 -0.24
N GLU A 263 -1.82 -2.90 0.27
CA GLU A 263 -2.04 -3.38 1.64
C GLU A 263 -1.28 -4.69 1.89
N LEU A 264 -1.33 -5.62 0.93
CA LEU A 264 -0.59 -6.88 1.03
C LEU A 264 0.92 -6.65 1.07
N ALA A 265 1.45 -5.78 0.20
CA ALA A 265 2.86 -5.44 0.15
C ALA A 265 3.35 -4.76 1.44
N VAL A 266 2.58 -3.81 1.97
CA VAL A 266 2.90 -3.10 3.21
C VAL A 266 2.86 -4.04 4.43
N ARG A 267 1.86 -4.91 4.53
CA ARG A 267 1.73 -5.82 5.69
C ARG A 267 2.77 -6.92 5.72
N ARG A 268 3.15 -7.45 4.57
CA ARG A 268 4.02 -8.64 4.52
C ARG A 268 5.46 -8.31 4.18
N GLY A 269 5.69 -7.23 3.43
CA GLY A 269 7.02 -6.80 3.02
C GLY A 269 7.86 -7.86 2.30
N GLY A 270 8.83 -7.40 1.52
CA GLY A 270 9.88 -8.26 0.97
C GLY A 270 9.59 -8.95 -0.36
N SER A 271 10.65 -9.25 -1.06
CA SER A 271 10.71 -9.88 -2.38
C SER A 271 10.05 -11.27 -2.48
N ALA A 272 9.70 -11.87 -1.33
CA ALA A 272 8.96 -13.13 -1.28
C ALA A 272 7.56 -13.03 -1.95
N LEU A 273 6.98 -11.82 -2.00
CA LEU A 273 5.70 -11.57 -2.69
C LEU A 273 5.84 -11.54 -4.23
N LEU A 274 7.04 -11.26 -4.73
CA LEU A 274 7.40 -11.29 -6.14
C LEU A 274 7.95 -12.67 -6.58
N ALA A 275 8.00 -13.64 -5.67
CA ALA A 275 8.79 -14.85 -5.76
C ALA A 275 8.71 -15.58 -7.11
N ARG A 276 9.60 -15.18 -8.00
CA ARG A 276 10.22 -16.03 -9.03
C ARG A 276 11.63 -16.44 -8.60
N GLN A 277 11.87 -16.76 -7.34
CA GLN A 277 13.16 -17.32 -6.96
C GLN A 277 13.31 -18.69 -7.62
N PRO A 278 14.43 -18.96 -8.31
CA PRO A 278 14.70 -20.29 -8.82
C PRO A 278 14.62 -21.28 -7.67
N LEU A 279 13.69 -22.24 -7.78
CA LEU A 279 13.38 -23.24 -6.76
C LEU A 279 14.63 -23.94 -6.19
N LEU A 280 15.63 -24.18 -7.06
CA LEU A 280 16.90 -24.80 -6.68
C LEU A 280 17.70 -23.94 -5.69
N VAL A 281 17.67 -22.61 -5.82
CA VAL A 281 18.41 -21.72 -4.93
C VAL A 281 17.70 -21.59 -3.57
N ALA A 282 16.36 -21.52 -3.59
CA ALA A 282 15.57 -21.52 -2.37
C ALA A 282 15.68 -22.85 -1.62
N ALA A 283 15.59 -23.97 -2.30
CA ALA A 283 15.77 -25.30 -1.74
C ALA A 283 17.19 -25.52 -1.19
N ALA A 284 18.22 -25.08 -1.91
CA ALA A 284 19.61 -25.21 -1.45
C ALA A 284 19.90 -24.37 -0.20
N LYS A 285 19.37 -23.13 -0.11
CA LYS A 285 19.54 -22.29 1.09
C LYS A 285 18.83 -22.86 2.31
N VAL A 286 17.68 -23.47 2.12
CA VAL A 286 16.89 -24.08 3.18
C VAL A 286 17.56 -25.36 3.66
N PHE A 287 18.07 -26.18 2.75
CA PHE A 287 18.78 -27.43 3.06
C PHE A 287 20.05 -27.23 3.93
N TYR A 288 20.74 -26.11 3.75
CA TYR A 288 22.00 -25.83 4.46
C TYR A 288 21.79 -25.26 5.87
N ARG A 289 20.61 -24.76 6.21
CA ARG A 289 20.35 -24.03 7.47
C ARG A 289 19.57 -24.81 8.53
N ASP A 290 18.77 -25.80 8.13
CA ASP A 290 17.86 -26.47 9.07
C ASP A 290 17.43 -27.87 8.53
N PRO A 291 17.66 -29.00 9.24
CA PRO A 291 17.23 -30.33 8.78
C PRO A 291 15.70 -30.51 8.71
N ASP A 292 14.89 -29.75 9.47
CA ASP A 292 13.44 -29.70 9.32
C ASP A 292 13.02 -28.92 8.06
N ALA A 293 13.95 -28.29 7.43
CA ALA A 293 13.81 -27.52 6.24
C ALA A 293 13.49 -28.34 4.99
N LEU A 294 13.81 -29.64 4.97
CA LEU A 294 13.48 -30.53 3.85
C LEU A 294 11.96 -30.67 3.70
N LEU A 295 11.23 -30.83 4.78
CA LEU A 295 9.77 -30.88 4.76
C LEU A 295 9.16 -29.55 4.34
N LYS A 296 9.72 -28.44 4.81
CA LYS A 296 9.31 -27.08 4.40
C LYS A 296 9.63 -26.81 2.94
N ALA A 297 10.79 -27.25 2.44
CA ALA A 297 11.19 -27.11 1.03
C ALA A 297 10.33 -27.98 0.11
N LEU A 298 10.03 -29.22 0.50
CA LEU A 298 9.13 -30.09 -0.26
C LEU A 298 7.68 -29.55 -0.27
N ALA A 299 7.22 -28.99 0.84
CA ALA A 299 5.93 -28.32 0.90
C ALA A 299 5.89 -27.05 0.02
N ALA A 300 6.96 -26.26 0.02
CA ALA A 300 7.09 -25.07 -0.85
C ALA A 300 7.16 -25.48 -2.34
N LEU A 301 7.90 -26.56 -2.67
CA LEU A 301 7.95 -27.11 -4.03
C LEU A 301 6.58 -27.63 -4.48
N ALA A 302 5.90 -28.36 -3.62
CA ALA A 302 4.56 -28.87 -3.92
C ALA A 302 3.55 -27.75 -4.13
N THR A 303 3.58 -26.69 -3.29
CA THR A 303 2.69 -25.54 -3.46
C THR A 303 3.00 -24.75 -4.72
N TYR A 304 4.28 -24.62 -5.11
CA TYR A 304 4.67 -24.02 -6.37
C TYR A 304 4.19 -24.81 -7.58
N LEU A 305 4.41 -26.12 -7.60
CA LEU A 305 3.96 -26.98 -8.69
C LEU A 305 2.44 -26.99 -8.82
N LEU A 306 1.72 -27.02 -7.69
CA LEU A 306 0.25 -26.93 -7.65
C LEU A 306 -0.28 -25.61 -8.22
N ARG A 307 0.46 -24.54 -8.11
CA ARG A 307 0.09 -23.22 -8.67
C ARG A 307 0.07 -23.24 -10.20
N TRP A 308 1.02 -23.94 -10.84
CA TRP A 308 1.11 -24.07 -12.30
C TRP A 308 0.16 -25.12 -12.89
N LEU A 309 -0.41 -25.99 -12.05
CA LEU A 309 -1.36 -26.99 -12.50
C LEU A 309 -2.71 -26.34 -12.83
N THR A 310 -3.18 -26.57 -14.04
CA THR A 310 -4.53 -26.12 -14.45
C THR A 310 -5.61 -26.91 -13.70
N TRP A 311 -6.76 -26.28 -13.43
CA TRP A 311 -7.87 -26.92 -12.72
C TRP A 311 -8.30 -28.28 -13.31
N PRO A 312 -8.39 -28.47 -14.65
CA PRO A 312 -8.72 -29.78 -15.21
C PRO A 312 -7.74 -30.89 -14.80
N LEU A 313 -6.44 -30.59 -14.74
CA LEU A 313 -5.43 -31.55 -14.28
C LEU A 313 -5.54 -31.87 -12.80
N VAL A 314 -5.83 -30.87 -11.96
CA VAL A 314 -6.04 -31.06 -10.52
C VAL A 314 -7.27 -31.92 -10.25
N VAL A 315 -8.37 -31.61 -10.92
CA VAL A 315 -9.63 -32.40 -10.77
C VAL A 315 -9.44 -33.82 -11.32
N GLY A 316 -8.78 -33.97 -12.46
CA GLY A 316 -8.51 -35.30 -13.05
C GLY A 316 -7.63 -36.17 -12.15
N THR A 317 -6.54 -35.61 -11.60
CA THR A 317 -5.66 -36.33 -10.67
C THR A 317 -6.36 -36.68 -9.36
N ALA A 318 -7.14 -35.75 -8.79
CA ALA A 318 -7.93 -35.98 -7.59
C ALA A 318 -8.99 -37.10 -7.80
N ALA A 319 -9.68 -37.06 -8.92
CA ALA A 319 -10.66 -38.12 -9.29
C ALA A 319 -9.98 -39.50 -9.42
N ALA A 320 -8.84 -39.54 -10.13
CA ALA A 320 -8.07 -40.79 -10.27
C ALA A 320 -7.61 -41.34 -8.90
N LEU A 321 -7.07 -40.50 -8.04
CA LEU A 321 -6.66 -40.89 -6.68
C LEU A 321 -7.84 -41.40 -5.85
N THR A 322 -9.00 -40.78 -5.98
CA THR A 322 -10.22 -41.14 -5.28
C THR A 322 -10.72 -42.55 -5.77
N VAL A 323 -10.76 -42.76 -7.07
CA VAL A 323 -11.17 -44.05 -7.67
C VAL A 323 -10.20 -45.16 -7.27
N VAL A 324 -8.90 -44.96 -7.41
CA VAL A 324 -7.88 -45.92 -7.01
C VAL A 324 -7.95 -46.20 -5.49
N GLY A 325 -8.07 -45.15 -4.69
CA GLY A 325 -8.20 -45.25 -3.24
C GLY A 325 -9.43 -46.05 -2.82
N ALA A 326 -10.58 -45.83 -3.44
CA ALA A 326 -11.82 -46.57 -3.19
C ALA A 326 -11.68 -48.03 -3.62
N ALA A 327 -11.07 -48.30 -4.79
CA ALA A 327 -10.83 -49.67 -5.26
C ALA A 327 -9.89 -50.47 -4.33
N VAL A 328 -8.78 -49.82 -3.89
CA VAL A 328 -7.84 -50.42 -2.94
C VAL A 328 -8.51 -50.69 -1.58
N TYR A 329 -9.33 -49.77 -1.09
CA TYR A 329 -10.08 -49.92 0.15
C TYR A 329 -11.09 -51.08 0.05
N ALA A 330 -11.86 -51.16 -1.03
CA ALA A 330 -12.84 -52.21 -1.28
C ALA A 330 -12.20 -53.57 -1.42
N SER A 331 -11.04 -53.69 -2.09
CA SER A 331 -10.29 -54.96 -2.21
C SER A 331 -9.82 -55.50 -0.86
N GLY A 332 -9.55 -54.60 0.11
CA GLY A 332 -9.23 -54.96 1.49
C GLY A 332 -10.42 -55.49 2.28
N ARG A 333 -11.69 -55.19 1.87
CA ARG A 333 -12.92 -55.75 2.45
C ARG A 333 -13.22 -57.15 1.95
N ARG A 334 -13.01 -57.42 0.65
CA ARG A 334 -13.37 -58.74 0.06
C ARG A 334 -12.55 -59.92 0.63
N ARG A 335 -11.32 -59.67 1.07
CA ARG A 335 -10.47 -60.72 1.66
C ARG A 335 -10.85 -61.15 3.09
N ARG A 336 -11.78 -60.46 3.76
CA ARG A 336 -12.24 -60.80 5.13
C ARG A 336 -13.57 -61.59 5.17
N ARG A 337 -14.16 -62.02 4.03
CA ARG A 337 -15.28 -62.94 4.11
C ARG A 337 -14.75 -64.28 4.61
N PRO A 338 -15.21 -64.79 5.77
CA PRO A 338 -14.77 -66.07 6.28
C PRO A 338 -15.19 -67.15 5.31
N ARG A 339 -14.22 -67.98 4.89
CA ARG A 339 -14.53 -69.23 4.24
C ARG A 339 -15.50 -69.97 5.15
N ARG A 340 -16.76 -70.13 4.73
CA ARG A 340 -17.71 -71.10 5.38
C ARG A 340 -17.01 -72.41 5.41
N ARG A 341 -16.57 -72.86 6.59
CA ARG A 341 -16.18 -74.25 6.82
C ARG A 341 -17.42 -75.07 6.55
N SER A 342 -17.43 -75.84 5.47
CA SER A 342 -18.31 -76.99 5.28
C SER A 342 -17.99 -78.00 6.40
N GLY A 343 -18.88 -78.11 7.37
CA GLY A 343 -18.77 -79.10 8.43
C GLY A 343 -18.81 -80.51 7.83
N PRO A 344 -18.16 -81.45 8.48
CA PRO A 344 -18.19 -82.85 8.02
C PRO A 344 -19.63 -83.46 8.12
N VAL A 345 -20.08 -84.01 7.03
CA VAL A 345 -21.31 -84.82 7.01
C VAL A 345 -21.03 -86.09 7.78
N ILE A 346 -21.61 -86.23 8.98
CA ILE A 346 -21.60 -87.47 9.78
C ILE A 346 -22.63 -88.39 9.16
N HIS A 347 -22.16 -89.38 8.40
CA HIS A 347 -23.00 -90.55 8.06
C HIS A 347 -23.14 -91.45 9.31
N SER A 348 -24.32 -91.47 9.95
CA SER A 348 -24.68 -92.49 10.91
C SER A 348 -25.18 -93.75 10.10
N ARG A 349 -24.46 -94.79 10.23
CA ARG A 349 -25.00 -96.14 9.88
C ARG A 349 -25.62 -96.74 11.15
N ALA A 350 -26.87 -97.15 11.04
CA ALA A 350 -27.53 -98.15 11.86
C ALA A 350 -27.52 -99.43 11.12
#